data_bfc470abd8118980a25d5f8c2677b4ee
#
_entry.id   bfc470abd8118980a25d5f8c2677b4ee
#
_cell.length_a   1.000
_cell.length_b   1.000
_cell.length_c   1.000
_cell.angle_alpha   90.00
_cell.angle_beta   90.00
_cell.angle_gamma   90.00
#
_symmetry.space_group_name_H-M   'P 1'
#
loop_
_entity.id
_entity.type
_entity.pdbx_description
1 polymer ?
#
loop_
_entity_poly.entity_id
_entity_poly.type
_entity_poly.pdbx_seq_one_letter_code
_entity_poly.pdbx_strand_id
1 'polypeptide(L)'
;MSEAGYQVTHIDHIPEPPGEKEEGERDWHAVRIHFGIQSFGVNAYTTTQEGELVGEHDEADTKHEELFYVSTGSATFTVDGETVEAPAGTFVYVPDPASIRSAVAHETGTTVLCLGGAPGETFAISDWEQKYDPASAS
;
A
#
# COMPACT_ATOMS: atom_id res chain seq x y z
N MET A 1 -3.34 24.16 2.79
CA MET A 1 -2.07 23.82 2.14
C MET A 1 -0.94 24.55 2.84
N SER A 2 0.16 23.91 3.05
CA SER A 2 1.32 24.53 3.68
C SER A 2 2.00 25.52 2.72
N GLU A 3 2.43 26.65 3.24
CA GLU A 3 3.21 27.62 2.46
C GLU A 3 4.68 27.16 2.34
N ALA A 4 5.12 26.25 3.20
CA ALA A 4 6.44 25.65 3.10
C ALA A 4 6.48 24.72 1.88
N GLY A 5 7.69 24.47 1.36
CA GLY A 5 7.87 23.57 0.24
C GLY A 5 7.80 22.10 0.60
N TYR A 6 7.31 21.74 1.77
CA TYR A 6 7.26 20.35 2.25
C TYR A 6 6.19 20.16 3.32
N GLN A 7 5.86 18.89 3.57
CA GLN A 7 4.97 18.48 4.66
C GLN A 7 5.62 17.32 5.39
N VAL A 8 5.37 17.20 6.69
CA VAL A 8 5.92 16.14 7.52
C VAL A 8 4.80 15.53 8.36
N THR A 9 4.63 14.21 8.29
CA THR A 9 3.67 13.50 9.12
C THR A 9 4.24 12.13 9.47
N HIS A 10 4.22 11.77 10.75
CA HIS A 10 4.61 10.45 11.19
C HIS A 10 3.49 9.45 10.82
N ILE A 11 3.86 8.22 10.48
CA ILE A 11 2.90 7.19 10.05
C ILE A 11 1.75 7.00 11.06
N ASP A 12 2.04 7.09 12.35
CA ASP A 12 1.02 6.94 13.39
C ASP A 12 -0.01 8.06 13.38
N HIS A 13 0.25 9.15 12.69
CA HIS A 13 -0.63 10.31 12.61
C HIS A 13 -1.30 10.46 11.24
N ILE A 14 -1.13 9.48 10.34
CA ILE A 14 -1.84 9.45 9.07
C ILE A 14 -3.16 8.71 9.29
N PRO A 15 -4.31 9.41 9.24
CA PRO A 15 -5.58 8.78 9.59
C PRO A 15 -6.03 7.78 8.54
N GLU A 16 -6.74 6.77 9.01
CA GLU A 16 -7.44 5.84 8.12
C GLU A 16 -8.73 6.51 7.67
N PRO A 17 -9.06 6.50 6.37
CA PRO A 17 -10.31 7.08 5.90
C PRO A 17 -11.52 6.41 6.56
N PRO A 18 -12.63 7.13 6.76
CA PRO A 18 -13.81 6.54 7.38
C PRO A 18 -14.38 5.41 6.53
N GLY A 19 -14.85 4.35 7.20
CA GLY A 19 -15.41 3.17 6.54
C GLY A 19 -15.54 2.05 7.54
N GLU A 20 -16.22 0.98 7.12
CA GLU A 20 -16.36 -0.20 7.96
C GLU A 20 -15.05 -0.99 7.96
N LYS A 21 -14.67 -1.48 9.13
CA LYS A 21 -13.46 -2.26 9.31
C LYS A 21 -13.79 -3.45 10.20
N GLU A 22 -13.40 -4.64 9.76
CA GLU A 22 -13.60 -5.85 10.53
C GLU A 22 -12.56 -5.97 11.64
N GLU A 23 -12.91 -6.64 12.72
CA GLU A 23 -12.00 -6.91 13.82
C GLU A 23 -10.80 -7.71 13.31
N GLY A 24 -9.59 -7.27 13.67
CA GLY A 24 -8.36 -7.92 13.24
C GLY A 24 -7.86 -7.51 11.87
N GLU A 25 -8.60 -6.69 11.16
CA GLU A 25 -8.17 -6.17 9.88
C GLU A 25 -6.98 -5.21 10.07
N ARG A 26 -6.05 -5.23 9.11
CA ARG A 26 -4.88 -4.35 9.17
C ARG A 26 -5.27 -2.88 9.16
N ASP A 27 -4.41 -2.03 9.71
CA ASP A 27 -4.58 -0.58 9.65
C ASP A 27 -4.07 -0.05 8.31
N TRP A 28 -4.88 0.77 7.66
CA TRP A 28 -4.49 1.42 6.42
C TRP A 28 -4.03 2.85 6.72
N HIS A 29 -2.79 3.15 6.40
CA HIS A 29 -2.25 4.50 6.47
C HIS A 29 -2.35 5.09 5.06
N ALA A 30 -3.35 5.93 4.84
CA ALA A 30 -3.66 6.47 3.51
C ALA A 30 -2.70 7.60 3.13
N VAL A 31 -1.46 7.25 2.85
CA VAL A 31 -0.37 8.20 2.63
C VAL A 31 -0.64 9.10 1.43
N ARG A 32 -1.02 8.50 0.31
CA ARG A 32 -1.28 9.27 -0.92
C ARG A 32 -2.39 10.30 -0.71
N ILE A 33 -3.49 9.89 -0.13
CA ILE A 33 -4.64 10.77 0.12
C ILE A 33 -4.26 11.86 1.12
N HIS A 34 -3.55 11.50 2.17
CA HIS A 34 -3.14 12.43 3.23
C HIS A 34 -2.33 13.62 2.68
N PHE A 35 -1.38 13.34 1.81
CA PHE A 35 -0.53 14.37 1.22
C PHE A 35 -1.07 14.96 -0.08
N GLY A 36 -2.11 14.36 -0.66
CA GLY A 36 -2.63 14.79 -1.95
C GLY A 36 -1.72 14.47 -3.12
N ILE A 37 -0.97 13.37 -3.02
CA ILE A 37 -0.04 12.94 -4.07
C ILE A 37 -0.84 12.49 -5.29
N GLN A 38 -0.49 12.97 -6.47
CA GLN A 38 -1.20 12.67 -7.71
C GLN A 38 -0.36 11.95 -8.75
N SER A 39 0.95 11.86 -8.55
CA SER A 39 1.86 11.32 -9.55
C SER A 39 2.15 9.84 -9.40
N PHE A 40 1.90 9.27 -8.24
CA PHE A 40 2.14 7.85 -7.98
C PHE A 40 1.28 7.39 -6.80
N GLY A 41 1.10 6.06 -6.72
CA GLY A 41 0.40 5.45 -5.59
C GLY A 41 1.37 5.19 -4.45
N VAL A 42 0.95 5.47 -3.23
CA VAL A 42 1.71 5.16 -2.03
C VAL A 42 0.76 4.97 -0.86
N ASN A 43 0.86 3.83 -0.21
CA ASN A 43 0.10 3.51 0.99
C ASN A 43 0.96 2.67 1.91
N ALA A 44 0.59 2.65 3.18
CA ALA A 44 1.22 1.76 4.14
C ALA A 44 0.15 1.00 4.91
N TYR A 45 0.48 -0.20 5.34
CA TYR A 45 -0.42 -1.05 6.13
C TYR A 45 0.34 -1.62 7.31
N THR A 46 -0.31 -1.66 8.46
CA THR A 46 0.26 -2.26 9.67
C THR A 46 -0.72 -3.30 10.20
N THR A 47 -0.23 -4.51 10.45
CA THR A 47 -1.10 -5.58 10.98
C THR A 47 -1.36 -5.40 12.46
N THR A 48 -2.61 -5.66 12.85
CA THR A 48 -3.02 -5.67 14.25
C THR A 48 -2.90 -7.05 14.87
N GLN A 49 -2.69 -8.07 14.01
CA GLN A 49 -2.47 -9.46 14.40
C GLN A 49 -1.78 -10.19 13.25
N GLU A 50 -1.36 -11.43 13.45
CA GLU A 50 -0.88 -12.29 12.37
C GLU A 50 -1.95 -12.40 11.30
N GLY A 51 -1.55 -12.39 10.03
CA GLY A 51 -2.48 -12.60 8.94
C GLY A 51 -2.26 -11.69 7.76
N GLU A 52 -3.32 -11.39 7.03
CA GLU A 52 -3.24 -10.65 5.78
C GLU A 52 -2.60 -9.26 5.95
N LEU A 53 -1.53 -9.04 5.21
CA LEU A 53 -0.83 -7.77 5.14
C LEU A 53 -1.11 -7.10 3.79
N VAL A 54 -1.05 -7.87 2.71
CA VAL A 54 -1.41 -7.43 1.36
C VAL A 54 -2.42 -8.43 0.80
N GLY A 55 -3.62 -7.98 0.47
CA GLY A 55 -4.65 -8.83 -0.12
C GLY A 55 -4.22 -9.33 -1.49
N GLU A 56 -4.65 -10.52 -1.85
CA GLU A 56 -4.32 -11.09 -3.15
C GLU A 56 -4.94 -10.26 -4.27
N HIS A 57 -4.10 -9.79 -5.19
CA HIS A 57 -4.57 -8.98 -6.33
C HIS A 57 -3.51 -8.89 -7.43
N ASP A 58 -3.92 -8.38 -8.58
CA ASP A 58 -3.00 -7.93 -9.62
C ASP A 58 -3.25 -6.43 -9.89
N GLU A 59 -2.44 -5.84 -10.73
CA GLU A 59 -2.56 -4.44 -11.11
C GLU A 59 -2.81 -4.27 -12.62
N ALA A 60 -3.42 -5.27 -13.25
CA ALA A 60 -3.66 -5.26 -14.68
C ALA A 60 -4.51 -4.06 -15.14
N ASP A 61 -5.50 -3.66 -14.33
CA ASP A 61 -6.40 -2.56 -14.67
C ASP A 61 -5.69 -1.20 -14.68
N THR A 62 -4.77 -0.98 -13.75
CA THR A 62 -4.04 0.29 -13.62
C THR A 62 -2.70 0.25 -14.34
N LYS A 63 -2.23 -0.94 -14.71
CA LYS A 63 -0.92 -1.17 -15.34
C LYS A 63 0.24 -0.74 -14.46
N HIS A 64 0.06 -0.75 -13.15
CA HIS A 64 1.10 -0.35 -12.20
C HIS A 64 2.16 -1.41 -12.03
N GLU A 65 3.43 -1.01 -12.12
CA GLU A 65 4.48 -1.74 -11.42
C GLU A 65 4.36 -1.39 -9.94
N GLU A 66 4.77 -2.29 -9.07
CA GLU A 66 4.58 -2.09 -7.64
C GLU A 66 5.82 -2.50 -6.85
N LEU A 67 6.20 -1.66 -5.89
CA LEU A 67 7.31 -1.90 -4.99
C LEU A 67 6.76 -1.96 -3.57
N PHE A 68 7.10 -3.04 -2.86
CA PHE A 68 6.76 -3.21 -1.45
C PHE A 68 8.04 -3.11 -0.62
N TYR A 69 7.93 -2.51 0.54
CA TYR A 69 9.04 -2.45 1.51
C TYR A 69 8.50 -2.80 2.89
N VAL A 70 9.04 -3.87 3.49
CA VAL A 70 8.67 -4.26 4.85
C VAL A 70 9.57 -3.48 5.81
N SER A 71 8.99 -2.51 6.52
CA SER A 71 9.75 -1.63 7.40
C SER A 71 9.92 -2.17 8.81
N THR A 72 8.91 -2.91 9.29
CA THR A 72 8.96 -3.54 10.63
C THR A 72 8.30 -4.90 10.53
N GLY A 73 8.65 -5.80 11.45
CA GLY A 73 8.06 -7.13 11.51
C GLY A 73 8.62 -8.08 10.48
N SER A 74 7.79 -9.00 10.00
CA SER A 74 8.17 -9.98 8.98
C SER A 74 6.95 -10.51 8.25
N ALA A 75 7.12 -10.83 6.97
CA ALA A 75 6.03 -11.32 6.13
C ALA A 75 6.52 -12.38 5.15
N THR A 76 5.58 -13.16 4.62
CA THR A 76 5.83 -14.02 3.46
C THR A 76 5.01 -13.46 2.31
N PHE A 77 5.68 -13.12 1.22
CA PHE A 77 5.01 -12.70 -0.01
C PHE A 77 4.82 -13.92 -0.91
N THR A 78 3.70 -13.94 -1.62
CA THR A 78 3.43 -14.92 -2.66
C THR A 78 3.24 -14.15 -3.96
N VAL A 79 4.08 -14.43 -4.95
CA VAL A 79 4.00 -13.78 -6.28
C VAL A 79 3.91 -14.87 -7.32
N ASP A 80 2.80 -14.92 -8.04
CA ASP A 80 2.51 -15.95 -9.06
C ASP A 80 2.75 -17.37 -8.53
N GLY A 81 2.34 -17.61 -7.29
CA GLY A 81 2.45 -18.92 -6.64
C GLY A 81 3.80 -19.21 -5.99
N GLU A 82 4.79 -18.35 -6.16
CA GLU A 82 6.09 -18.52 -5.51
C GLU A 82 6.15 -17.71 -4.23
N THR A 83 6.70 -18.28 -3.17
CA THR A 83 6.80 -17.63 -1.87
C THR A 83 8.20 -17.10 -1.62
N VAL A 84 8.27 -15.91 -1.01
CA VAL A 84 9.52 -15.28 -0.58
C VAL A 84 9.37 -14.74 0.82
N GLU A 85 10.38 -14.98 1.64
CA GLU A 85 10.42 -14.44 2.99
C GLU A 85 10.88 -12.98 2.94
N ALA A 86 10.19 -12.13 3.69
CA ALA A 86 10.45 -10.70 3.71
C ALA A 86 10.51 -10.17 5.16
N PRO A 87 11.65 -10.37 5.84
CA PRO A 87 11.85 -9.72 7.13
C PRO A 87 11.99 -8.21 6.98
N ALA A 88 11.94 -7.49 8.09
CA ALA A 88 12.12 -6.04 8.09
C ALA A 88 13.37 -5.63 7.28
N GLY A 89 13.22 -4.63 6.42
CA GLY A 89 14.30 -4.17 5.55
C GLY A 89 14.28 -4.78 4.15
N THR A 90 13.30 -5.64 3.85
CA THR A 90 13.22 -6.32 2.55
C THR A 90 12.36 -5.56 1.57
N PHE A 91 12.84 -5.41 0.34
CA PHE A 91 12.06 -4.90 -0.79
C PHE A 91 11.57 -6.07 -1.65
N VAL A 92 10.32 -5.99 -2.08
CA VAL A 92 9.75 -6.92 -3.07
C VAL A 92 9.25 -6.08 -4.23
N TYR A 93 9.81 -6.31 -5.41
CA TYR A 93 9.44 -5.55 -6.60
C TYR A 93 8.70 -6.44 -7.59
N VAL A 94 7.50 -6.01 -7.99
CA VAL A 94 6.64 -6.73 -8.93
C VAL A 94 6.46 -5.85 -10.17
N PRO A 95 7.30 -6.02 -11.20
CA PRO A 95 7.24 -5.17 -12.39
C PRO A 95 6.06 -5.49 -13.31
N ASP A 96 5.58 -6.74 -13.33
CA ASP A 96 4.49 -7.15 -14.20
C ASP A 96 3.14 -6.87 -13.55
N PRO A 97 2.33 -5.95 -14.11
CA PRO A 97 1.01 -5.66 -13.55
C PRO A 97 0.08 -6.87 -13.50
N ALA A 98 0.29 -7.86 -14.37
CA ALA A 98 -0.57 -9.05 -14.41
C ALA A 98 -0.20 -10.09 -13.36
N SER A 99 0.97 -9.97 -12.72
CA SER A 99 1.37 -10.91 -11.67
C SER A 99 0.44 -10.82 -10.47
N ILE A 100 0.04 -11.95 -9.93
CA ILE A 100 -0.81 -12.03 -8.74
C ILE A 100 0.09 -12.02 -7.51
N ARG A 101 -0.13 -11.08 -6.60
CA ARG A 101 0.68 -10.91 -5.40
C ARG A 101 -0.18 -10.83 -4.15
N SER A 102 0.38 -11.29 -3.05
CA SER A 102 -0.22 -11.21 -1.72
C SER A 102 0.88 -11.29 -0.67
N ALA A 103 0.57 -10.96 0.57
CA ALA A 103 1.50 -11.12 1.68
C ALA A 103 0.78 -11.42 2.98
N VAL A 104 1.38 -12.25 3.79
CA VAL A 104 0.90 -12.64 5.12
C VAL A 104 1.95 -12.25 6.14
N ALA A 105 1.53 -11.52 7.17
CA ALA A 105 2.42 -11.13 8.27
C ALA A 105 2.53 -12.22 9.31
N HIS A 106 3.72 -12.39 9.86
CA HIS A 106 4.00 -13.40 10.89
C HIS A 106 3.88 -12.87 12.31
N GLU A 107 3.77 -11.56 12.45
CA GLU A 107 3.67 -10.94 13.77
C GLU A 107 2.87 -9.64 13.73
N THR A 108 2.32 -9.27 14.88
CA THR A 108 1.64 -8.00 15.05
C THR A 108 2.61 -6.84 14.86
N GLY A 109 2.14 -5.77 14.24
CA GLY A 109 2.97 -4.59 14.01
C GLY A 109 3.85 -4.69 12.77
N THR A 110 3.64 -5.72 11.93
CA THR A 110 4.32 -5.78 10.64
C THR A 110 3.79 -4.66 9.75
N THR A 111 4.70 -3.84 9.24
CA THR A 111 4.34 -2.70 8.41
C THR A 111 4.97 -2.83 7.04
N VAL A 112 4.16 -2.63 6.00
CA VAL A 112 4.61 -2.60 4.61
C VAL A 112 4.28 -1.26 4.00
N LEU A 113 5.22 -0.72 3.22
CA LEU A 113 5.03 0.47 2.39
C LEU A 113 4.88 -0.01 0.96
N CYS A 114 3.84 0.45 0.27
CA CYS A 114 3.53 0.06 -1.11
C CYS A 114 3.60 1.29 -2.01
N LEU A 115 4.38 1.19 -3.09
CA LEU A 115 4.46 2.25 -4.09
C LEU A 115 4.13 1.67 -5.46
N GLY A 116 3.40 2.45 -6.27
CA GLY A 116 3.04 1.99 -7.59
C GLY A 116 2.84 3.11 -8.58
N GLY A 117 3.02 2.79 -9.85
CA GLY A 117 2.78 3.71 -10.95
C GLY A 117 2.88 2.97 -12.28
N ALA A 118 2.35 3.59 -13.32
CA ALA A 118 2.38 3.02 -14.67
C ALA A 118 3.54 3.64 -15.45
N PRO A 119 4.52 2.83 -15.88
CA PRO A 119 5.67 3.36 -16.61
C PRO A 119 5.22 4.14 -17.87
N GLY A 120 5.71 5.39 -17.98
CA GLY A 120 5.43 6.21 -19.14
C GLY A 120 3.99 6.69 -19.30
N GLU A 121 3.14 6.48 -18.32
CA GLU A 121 1.73 6.88 -18.36
C GLU A 121 1.37 7.71 -17.14
N THR A 122 0.26 8.43 -17.24
CA THR A 122 -0.29 9.17 -16.10
C THR A 122 -0.76 8.18 -15.04
N PHE A 123 -0.45 8.45 -13.79
CA PHE A 123 -0.88 7.61 -12.69
C PHE A 123 -2.42 7.52 -12.64
N ALA A 124 -2.93 6.30 -12.55
CA ALA A 124 -4.37 6.04 -12.41
C ALA A 124 -4.65 5.57 -10.99
N ILE A 125 -5.56 6.27 -10.31
CA ILE A 125 -5.97 5.92 -8.95
C ILE A 125 -6.82 4.63 -9.03
N SER A 126 -6.49 3.65 -8.20
CA SER A 126 -7.23 2.38 -8.14
C SER A 126 -8.69 2.61 -7.74
N ASP A 127 -9.60 1.83 -8.30
CA ASP A 127 -11.04 1.98 -8.07
C ASP A 127 -11.40 1.96 -6.58
N TRP A 128 -10.78 1.05 -5.82
CA TRP A 128 -11.09 0.91 -4.40
C TRP A 128 -10.70 2.16 -3.59
N GLU A 129 -9.71 2.92 -4.07
CA GLU A 129 -9.22 4.10 -3.37
C GLU A 129 -9.95 5.38 -3.77
N GLN A 130 -10.53 5.41 -4.97
CA GLN A 130 -11.19 6.61 -5.52
C GLN A 130 -12.27 7.17 -4.61
N LYS A 131 -13.07 6.31 -3.99
CA LYS A 131 -14.17 6.74 -3.12
C LYS A 131 -13.71 7.49 -1.87
N TYR A 132 -12.44 7.36 -1.50
CA TYR A 132 -11.86 8.05 -0.34
C TYR A 132 -11.06 9.29 -0.72
N ASP A 133 -10.85 9.53 -2.02
CA ASP A 133 -10.00 10.61 -2.49
C ASP A 133 -10.84 11.82 -2.94
N PRO A 134 -10.74 12.96 -2.22
CA PRO A 134 -11.50 14.16 -2.59
C PRO A 134 -11.24 14.62 -4.02
N ALA A 135 -10.03 14.39 -4.57
CA ALA A 135 -9.70 14.78 -5.92
C ALA A 135 -10.46 13.98 -6.97
N SER A 136 -10.96 12.80 -6.61
CA SER A 136 -11.74 11.94 -7.51
C SER A 136 -13.24 12.23 -7.47
N ALA A 137 -13.69 13.06 -6.55
CA ALA A 137 -15.11 13.35 -6.33
C ALA A 137 -15.66 14.42 -7.26
N SER A 138 -14.84 15.05 -8.06
CA SER A 138 -15.25 16.14 -8.95
C SER A 138 -15.87 15.65 -10.25
#